data_0c7e3464ea929aaddb30d647e50c76e9
#
_entry.id   0c7e3464ea929aaddb30d647e50c76e9
#
_cell.length_a   1.000
_cell.length_b   1.000
_cell.length_c   1.000
_cell.angle_alpha   90.00
_cell.angle_beta   90.00
_cell.angle_gamma   90.00
#
_symmetry.space_group_name_H-M   'P 1'
#
loop_
_entity.id
_entity.type
_entity.pdbx_description
1 polymer ?
#
loop_
_entity_poly.entity_id
_entity_poly.type
_entity_poly.pdbx_seq_one_letter_code
_entity_poly.pdbx_strand_id
1 'polypeptide(L)'
;MKKTFLIAFTAALFVFAGCEKKAPSIPPTEDSSQFVNLTDAVPDAILEIRYYGTYNFVGARIDGYEQPTALLTKKAAEALKAVSDDVIAKGYRLKIYDAYRPQKGVDHFVRWAEDLQDVRMKPYFYPDLDKSVLFDQEYIMLKSGHTRGSTVDLTLFDMKLEKEVDMGGTFDWFGPESHPDFCGNPETGEYTGDNSKSPATPKRSITPEQFANRMILRRAMLSHGFKPLSTEWWHFTLVEEPFPETYFTFPVREL
;
A
#
# COMPACT_ATOMS: atom_id res chain seq x y z
N MET A 1 -74.72 47.75 -1.51
CA MET A 1 -73.28 48.14 -1.71
C MET A 1 -72.39 47.07 -1.11
N LYS A 2 -71.79 46.18 -1.97
CA LYS A 2 -70.90 45.13 -1.53
C LYS A 2 -69.45 45.64 -1.75
N LYS A 3 -68.66 45.75 -0.68
CA LYS A 3 -67.24 46.10 -0.77
C LYS A 3 -66.40 44.80 -0.91
N THR A 4 -65.75 44.64 -2.06
CA THR A 4 -64.85 43.56 -2.33
C THR A 4 -63.45 43.95 -1.85
N PHE A 5 -62.90 43.21 -0.87
CA PHE A 5 -61.50 43.34 -0.44
C PHE A 5 -60.61 42.48 -1.34
N LEU A 6 -59.68 43.13 -2.01
CA LEU A 6 -58.63 42.47 -2.81
C LEU A 6 -57.40 42.26 -1.92
N ILE A 7 -57.09 41.02 -1.61
CA ILE A 7 -55.85 40.63 -0.87
C ILE A 7 -54.77 40.32 -1.91
N ALA A 8 -53.74 41.18 -1.95
CA ALA A 8 -52.56 40.96 -2.77
C ALA A 8 -51.59 40.00 -2.04
N PHE A 9 -51.37 38.81 -2.62
CA PHE A 9 -50.38 37.85 -2.15
C PHE A 9 -49.02 38.20 -2.78
N THR A 10 -48.09 38.68 -2.03
CA THR A 10 -46.68 38.92 -2.43
C THR A 10 -45.91 37.60 -2.22
N ALA A 11 -45.61 36.87 -3.28
CA ALA A 11 -44.76 35.71 -3.23
C ALA A 11 -43.28 36.15 -3.14
N ALA A 12 -42.67 35.93 -2.00
CA ALA A 12 -41.23 36.11 -1.83
C ALA A 12 -40.47 34.93 -2.45
N LEU A 13 -39.76 35.18 -3.53
CA LEU A 13 -38.89 34.19 -4.18
C LEU A 13 -37.59 34.11 -3.37
N PHE A 14 -37.43 33.03 -2.58
CA PHE A 14 -36.15 32.71 -1.94
C PHE A 14 -35.24 32.03 -3.00
N VAL A 15 -34.27 32.77 -3.51
CA VAL A 15 -33.18 32.21 -4.30
C VAL A 15 -32.21 31.53 -3.36
N PHE A 16 -32.28 30.20 -3.24
CA PHE A 16 -31.24 29.43 -2.62
C PHE A 16 -30.02 29.43 -3.54
N ALA A 17 -29.00 30.19 -3.23
CA ALA A 17 -27.67 30.04 -3.82
C ALA A 17 -27.08 28.74 -3.32
N GLY A 18 -27.32 27.64 -4.02
CA GLY A 18 -26.68 26.36 -3.80
C GLY A 18 -25.20 26.52 -4.11
N CYS A 19 -24.36 26.44 -3.08
CA CYS A 19 -22.91 26.30 -3.28
C CYS A 19 -22.66 24.89 -3.84
N GLU A 20 -22.68 24.75 -5.18
CA GLU A 20 -22.25 23.52 -5.83
C GLU A 20 -20.78 23.32 -5.49
N LYS A 21 -20.47 22.40 -4.58
CA LYS A 21 -19.11 21.86 -4.44
C LYS A 21 -18.77 21.18 -5.74
N LYS A 22 -17.98 21.84 -6.57
CA LYS A 22 -17.42 21.28 -7.79
C LYS A 22 -16.71 19.98 -7.43
N ALA A 23 -17.15 18.86 -7.99
CA ALA A 23 -16.46 17.59 -7.81
C ALA A 23 -14.99 17.78 -8.18
N PRO A 24 -14.02 17.21 -7.40
CA PRO A 24 -12.62 17.35 -7.72
C PRO A 24 -12.39 16.80 -9.14
N SER A 25 -11.73 17.60 -9.98
CA SER A 25 -11.37 17.16 -11.33
C SER A 25 -10.35 16.01 -11.21
N ILE A 26 -10.58 14.91 -11.93
CA ILE A 26 -9.61 13.81 -12.04
C ILE A 26 -8.37 14.38 -12.74
N PRO A 27 -7.17 14.31 -12.11
CA PRO A 27 -5.95 14.81 -12.75
C PRO A 27 -5.54 13.92 -13.93
N PRO A 28 -4.82 14.45 -14.93
CA PRO A 28 -4.15 13.65 -15.94
C PRO A 28 -3.23 12.61 -15.30
N THR A 29 -3.06 11.45 -15.93
CA THR A 29 -2.27 10.34 -15.36
C THR A 29 -0.78 10.66 -15.21
N GLU A 30 -0.26 11.64 -15.96
CA GLU A 30 1.11 12.15 -15.88
C GLU A 30 1.28 13.28 -14.84
N ASP A 31 0.19 13.75 -14.22
CA ASP A 31 0.23 14.89 -13.28
C ASP A 31 0.57 14.40 -11.86
N SER A 32 1.77 14.76 -11.40
CA SER A 32 2.26 14.46 -10.04
C SER A 32 1.88 15.53 -8.99
N SER A 33 1.17 16.60 -9.36
CA SER A 33 0.90 17.75 -8.48
C SER A 33 0.17 17.43 -7.17
N GLN A 34 -0.51 16.28 -7.12
CA GLN A 34 -1.19 15.77 -5.93
C GLN A 34 -0.36 14.80 -5.09
N PHE A 35 0.91 14.61 -5.47
CA PHE A 35 1.86 13.76 -4.76
C PHE A 35 2.88 14.59 -3.98
N VAL A 36 3.57 13.93 -3.07
CA VAL A 36 4.69 14.46 -2.28
C VAL A 36 5.78 13.41 -2.14
N ASN A 37 7.02 13.87 -1.96
CA ASN A 37 8.12 13.00 -1.54
C ASN A 37 7.88 12.55 -0.09
N LEU A 38 8.06 11.27 0.18
CA LEU A 38 7.96 10.76 1.56
C LEU A 38 9.10 11.27 2.45
N THR A 39 10.25 11.58 1.89
CA THR A 39 11.36 12.23 2.62
C THR A 39 10.96 13.55 3.25
N ASP A 40 10.04 14.30 2.63
CA ASP A 40 9.56 15.59 3.12
C ASP A 40 8.38 15.41 4.07
N ALA A 41 7.44 14.52 3.70
CA ALA A 41 6.19 14.35 4.44
C ALA A 41 6.34 13.45 5.69
N VAL A 42 7.23 12.46 5.64
CA VAL A 42 7.50 11.49 6.72
C VAL A 42 9.03 11.37 6.91
N PRO A 43 9.69 12.41 7.41
CA PRO A 43 11.17 12.50 7.43
C PRO A 43 11.85 11.42 8.28
N ASP A 44 11.11 10.83 9.21
CA ASP A 44 11.62 9.75 10.06
C ASP A 44 11.55 8.36 9.36
N ALA A 45 10.89 8.23 8.21
CA ALA A 45 10.83 6.98 7.49
C ALA A 45 12.19 6.61 6.88
N ILE A 46 12.51 5.32 6.91
CA ILE A 46 13.68 4.76 6.23
C ILE A 46 13.22 4.26 4.87
N LEU A 47 13.87 4.70 3.79
CA LEU A 47 13.56 4.24 2.44
C LEU A 47 14.52 3.12 2.05
N GLU A 48 13.99 1.94 1.73
CA GLU A 48 14.69 0.83 1.09
C GLU A 48 13.90 0.40 -0.14
N ILE A 49 13.86 1.27 -1.16
CA ILE A 49 13.01 1.08 -2.34
C ILE A 49 13.48 -0.10 -3.16
N ARG A 50 12.80 -1.24 -2.98
CA ARG A 50 13.20 -2.54 -3.53
C ARG A 50 13.21 -2.55 -5.06
N TYR A 51 12.30 -1.83 -5.68
CA TYR A 51 12.15 -1.80 -7.13
C TYR A 51 13.08 -0.82 -7.83
N TYR A 52 13.74 0.06 -7.10
CA TYR A 52 14.89 0.81 -7.62
C TYR A 52 16.16 -0.04 -7.67
N GLY A 53 16.33 -0.98 -6.74
CA GLY A 53 17.44 -1.92 -6.69
C GLY A 53 17.20 -3.17 -7.55
N THR A 54 18.08 -4.15 -7.35
CA THR A 54 18.01 -5.46 -8.02
C THR A 54 17.57 -6.60 -7.09
N TYR A 55 17.49 -6.34 -5.78
CA TYR A 55 17.03 -7.33 -4.81
C TYR A 55 15.49 -7.27 -4.68
N ASN A 56 14.82 -7.77 -5.71
CA ASN A 56 13.37 -7.96 -5.82
C ASN A 56 13.10 -9.25 -6.60
N PHE A 57 11.87 -9.67 -6.73
CA PHE A 57 11.52 -10.95 -7.37
C PHE A 57 11.82 -11.01 -8.88
N VAL A 58 12.03 -9.86 -9.54
CA VAL A 58 12.45 -9.79 -10.94
C VAL A 58 13.98 -9.93 -11.08
N GLY A 59 14.75 -9.47 -10.09
CA GLY A 59 16.21 -9.45 -10.12
C GLY A 59 16.81 -8.33 -10.97
N ALA A 60 16.05 -7.27 -11.21
CA ALA A 60 16.44 -6.09 -11.98
C ALA A 60 15.75 -4.85 -11.43
N ARG A 61 16.28 -3.64 -11.77
CA ARG A 61 15.55 -2.41 -11.53
C ARG A 61 14.24 -2.40 -12.33
N ILE A 62 13.17 -2.03 -11.68
CA ILE A 62 11.85 -1.99 -12.31
C ILE A 62 11.66 -0.70 -13.11
N ASP A 63 11.02 -0.83 -14.27
CA ASP A 63 10.77 0.30 -15.16
C ASP A 63 9.96 1.40 -14.46
N GLY A 64 10.39 2.64 -14.67
CA GLY A 64 9.77 3.81 -14.07
C GLY A 64 10.30 4.19 -12.69
N TYR A 65 11.19 3.41 -12.07
CA TYR A 65 11.92 3.81 -10.86
C TYR A 65 13.24 4.49 -11.25
N GLU A 66 13.25 5.81 -11.31
CA GLU A 66 14.41 6.62 -11.74
C GLU A 66 15.32 7.00 -10.56
N GLN A 67 14.75 7.11 -9.34
CA GLN A 67 15.49 7.43 -8.11
C GLN A 67 15.04 6.54 -6.96
N PRO A 68 15.89 6.35 -5.91
CA PRO A 68 15.57 5.54 -4.72
C PRO A 68 14.70 6.35 -3.74
N THR A 69 13.59 6.92 -4.23
CA THR A 69 12.65 7.73 -3.47
C THR A 69 11.26 7.08 -3.45
N ALA A 70 10.40 7.55 -2.59
CA ALA A 70 9.02 7.11 -2.46
C ALA A 70 8.07 8.30 -2.55
N LEU A 71 6.98 8.13 -3.30
CA LEU A 71 5.94 9.12 -3.50
C LEU A 71 4.60 8.58 -3.02
N LEU A 72 3.80 9.44 -2.40
CA LEU A 72 2.38 9.15 -2.10
C LEU A 72 1.53 10.38 -2.44
N THR A 73 0.22 10.16 -2.61
CA THR A 73 -0.73 11.27 -2.62
C THR A 73 -0.63 12.04 -1.28
N LYS A 74 -0.85 13.35 -1.31
CA LYS A 74 -0.78 14.22 -0.12
C LYS A 74 -1.59 13.65 1.04
N LYS A 75 -2.82 13.18 0.77
CA LYS A 75 -3.71 12.60 1.78
C LYS A 75 -3.15 11.31 2.38
N ALA A 76 -2.59 10.42 1.56
CA ALA A 76 -1.98 9.18 2.05
C ALA A 76 -0.69 9.44 2.84
N ALA A 77 0.12 10.41 2.41
CA ALA A 77 1.33 10.82 3.13
C ALA A 77 1.02 11.45 4.50
N GLU A 78 -0.03 12.27 4.59
CA GLU A 78 -0.52 12.83 5.86
C GLU A 78 -0.96 11.71 6.83
N ALA A 79 -1.74 10.74 6.37
CA ALA A 79 -2.14 9.59 7.17
C ALA A 79 -0.93 8.74 7.59
N LEU A 80 0.04 8.53 6.69
CA LEU A 80 1.26 7.77 6.98
C LEU A 80 2.16 8.50 7.99
N LYS A 81 2.18 9.84 7.97
CA LYS A 81 2.88 10.63 8.99
C LYS A 81 2.30 10.38 10.38
N ALA A 82 0.97 10.31 10.50
CA ALA A 82 0.34 9.98 11.77
C ALA A 82 0.67 8.55 12.25
N VAL A 83 0.77 7.58 11.33
CA VAL A 83 1.28 6.23 11.64
C VAL A 83 2.72 6.31 12.15
N SER A 84 3.58 7.09 11.47
CA SER A 84 4.99 7.27 11.87
C SER A 84 5.11 7.81 13.28
N ASP A 85 4.35 8.85 13.63
CA ASP A 85 4.34 9.43 14.97
C ASP A 85 3.90 8.44 16.05
N ASP A 86 2.88 7.63 15.76
CA ASP A 86 2.40 6.59 16.67
C ASP A 86 3.45 5.49 16.91
N VAL A 87 4.15 5.01 15.87
CA VAL A 87 5.15 3.96 16.06
C VAL A 87 6.46 4.48 16.65
N ILE A 88 6.84 5.74 16.39
CA ILE A 88 7.99 6.40 17.03
C ILE A 88 7.80 6.47 18.55
N ALA A 89 6.61 6.82 19.02
CA ALA A 89 6.29 6.83 20.44
C ALA A 89 6.43 5.45 21.11
N LYS A 90 6.45 4.38 20.31
CA LYS A 90 6.63 2.98 20.74
C LYS A 90 8.07 2.45 20.52
N GLY A 91 8.98 3.29 20.02
CA GLY A 91 10.37 2.94 19.78
C GLY A 91 10.67 2.36 18.39
N TYR A 92 9.77 2.55 17.42
CA TYR A 92 9.95 2.07 16.05
C TYR A 92 10.00 3.23 15.05
N ARG A 93 10.58 2.98 13.88
CA ARG A 93 10.44 3.81 12.67
C ARG A 93 9.78 2.99 11.58
N LEU A 94 9.10 3.65 10.66
CA LEU A 94 8.64 3.00 9.44
C LEU A 94 9.82 2.77 8.49
N LYS A 95 9.87 1.60 7.85
CA LYS A 95 10.78 1.29 6.76
C LYS A 95 9.97 0.93 5.52
N ILE A 96 10.14 1.69 4.46
CA ILE A 96 9.32 1.67 3.24
C ILE A 96 10.05 0.86 2.18
N TYR A 97 9.38 -0.13 1.61
CA TYR A 97 9.85 -0.96 0.50
C TYR A 97 9.34 -0.48 -0.85
N ASP A 98 8.06 -0.06 -0.90
CA ASP A 98 7.42 0.53 -2.06
C ASP A 98 6.29 1.48 -1.64
N ALA A 99 5.95 2.43 -2.53
CA ALA A 99 4.83 3.33 -2.34
C ALA A 99 4.09 3.53 -3.67
N TYR A 100 4.06 4.72 -4.26
CA TYR A 100 3.56 4.87 -5.62
C TYR A 100 4.42 4.06 -6.60
N ARG A 101 3.76 3.23 -7.41
CA ARG A 101 4.36 2.43 -8.49
C ARG A 101 3.73 2.85 -9.81
N PRO A 102 4.50 3.37 -10.78
CA PRO A 102 3.96 3.77 -12.07
C PRO A 102 3.45 2.55 -12.85
N GLN A 103 2.49 2.73 -13.76
CA GLN A 103 1.97 1.65 -14.59
C GLN A 103 3.10 0.91 -15.34
N LYS A 104 4.16 1.61 -15.75
CA LYS A 104 5.34 0.98 -16.38
C LYS A 104 5.99 -0.11 -15.50
N GLY A 105 5.97 0.07 -14.19
CA GLY A 105 6.47 -0.92 -13.22
C GLY A 105 5.57 -2.16 -13.20
N VAL A 106 4.27 -1.97 -13.18
CA VAL A 106 3.30 -3.08 -13.28
C VAL A 106 3.46 -3.83 -14.60
N ASP A 107 3.59 -3.13 -15.72
CA ASP A 107 3.81 -3.72 -17.04
C ASP A 107 5.13 -4.50 -17.10
N HIS A 108 6.17 -4.05 -16.36
CA HIS A 108 7.43 -4.81 -16.24
C HIS A 108 7.22 -6.13 -15.50
N PHE A 109 6.45 -6.15 -14.42
CA PHE A 109 6.12 -7.38 -13.69
C PHE A 109 5.36 -8.38 -14.58
N VAL A 110 4.42 -7.88 -15.38
CA VAL A 110 3.66 -8.70 -16.35
C VAL A 110 4.60 -9.34 -17.35
N ARG A 111 5.45 -8.55 -18.03
CA ARG A 111 6.42 -9.09 -19.01
C ARG A 111 7.38 -10.09 -18.38
N TRP A 112 7.86 -9.82 -17.15
CA TRP A 112 8.70 -10.76 -16.42
C TRP A 112 7.95 -12.06 -16.11
N ALA A 113 6.69 -11.99 -15.70
CA ALA A 113 5.90 -13.18 -15.36
C ALA A 113 5.60 -14.05 -16.60
N GLU A 114 5.44 -13.45 -17.77
CA GLU A 114 5.27 -14.14 -19.04
C GLU A 114 6.55 -14.87 -19.51
N ASP A 115 7.74 -14.40 -19.12
CA ASP A 115 9.01 -15.11 -19.39
C ASP A 115 9.24 -16.23 -18.38
N LEU A 116 8.70 -17.40 -18.66
CA LEU A 116 8.81 -18.59 -17.79
C LEU A 116 10.24 -19.09 -17.59
N GLN A 117 11.21 -18.64 -18.41
CA GLN A 117 12.62 -19.05 -18.30
C GLN A 117 13.39 -18.19 -17.29
N ASP A 118 12.95 -16.97 -17.00
CA ASP A 118 13.60 -16.12 -16.01
C ASP A 118 13.18 -16.51 -14.59
N VAL A 119 13.88 -17.47 -14.01
CA VAL A 119 13.65 -18.00 -12.65
C VAL A 119 14.79 -17.68 -11.69
N ARG A 120 15.68 -16.72 -12.03
CA ARG A 120 16.88 -16.39 -11.24
C ARG A 120 16.59 -16.04 -9.79
N MET A 121 15.46 -15.41 -9.51
CA MET A 121 15.05 -14.99 -8.17
C MET A 121 14.11 -15.97 -7.46
N LYS A 122 13.74 -17.09 -8.13
CA LYS A 122 12.84 -18.11 -7.56
C LYS A 122 13.30 -18.62 -6.18
N PRO A 123 14.58 -18.93 -5.94
CA PRO A 123 15.00 -19.44 -4.63
C PRO A 123 14.77 -18.48 -3.47
N TYR A 124 14.65 -17.18 -3.76
CA TYR A 124 14.56 -16.11 -2.75
C TYR A 124 13.14 -15.63 -2.50
N PHE A 125 12.24 -15.72 -3.50
CA PHE A 125 10.92 -15.12 -3.44
C PHE A 125 9.75 -16.10 -3.65
N TYR A 126 9.94 -17.18 -4.43
CA TYR A 126 8.86 -18.13 -4.76
C TYR A 126 9.36 -19.57 -4.96
N PRO A 127 10.15 -20.13 -4.01
CA PRO A 127 10.80 -21.44 -4.22
C PRO A 127 9.80 -22.58 -4.42
N ASP A 128 8.62 -22.47 -3.83
CA ASP A 128 7.60 -23.51 -3.84
C ASP A 128 6.54 -23.35 -4.95
N LEU A 129 6.61 -22.26 -5.72
CA LEU A 129 5.66 -21.99 -6.79
C LEU A 129 6.30 -22.20 -8.17
N ASP A 130 5.50 -22.69 -9.09
CA ASP A 130 5.83 -22.58 -10.51
C ASP A 130 5.49 -21.17 -11.01
N LYS A 131 6.37 -20.58 -11.81
CA LYS A 131 6.15 -19.22 -12.33
C LYS A 131 4.88 -19.12 -13.19
N SER A 132 4.46 -20.19 -13.82
CA SER A 132 3.24 -20.24 -14.63
C SER A 132 1.94 -20.00 -13.87
N VAL A 133 1.95 -20.16 -12.53
CA VAL A 133 0.75 -19.97 -11.71
C VAL A 133 0.60 -18.56 -11.09
N LEU A 134 1.58 -17.68 -11.33
CA LEU A 134 1.62 -16.37 -10.62
C LEU A 134 0.45 -15.45 -10.98
N PHE A 135 -0.07 -15.52 -12.21
CA PHE A 135 -1.29 -14.79 -12.59
C PHE A 135 -2.54 -15.43 -11.99
N ASP A 136 -2.67 -16.75 -12.09
CA ASP A 136 -3.85 -17.49 -11.60
C ASP A 136 -4.01 -17.37 -10.08
N GLN A 137 -2.90 -17.23 -9.35
CA GLN A 137 -2.87 -17.06 -7.90
C GLN A 137 -2.78 -15.59 -7.47
N GLU A 138 -2.98 -14.64 -8.39
CA GLU A 138 -3.05 -13.19 -8.16
C GLU A 138 -1.78 -12.57 -7.53
N TYR A 139 -0.61 -13.24 -7.62
CA TYR A 139 0.67 -12.64 -7.23
C TYR A 139 1.10 -11.54 -8.20
N ILE A 140 0.78 -11.69 -9.48
CA ILE A 140 1.00 -10.67 -10.52
C ILE A 140 -0.33 -10.28 -11.13
N MET A 141 -0.59 -8.97 -11.18
CA MET A 141 -1.84 -8.40 -11.68
C MET A 141 -1.58 -7.32 -12.72
N LEU A 142 -2.52 -7.12 -13.65
CA LEU A 142 -2.45 -6.08 -14.70
C LEU A 142 -2.66 -4.66 -14.15
N LYS A 143 -3.21 -4.53 -12.94
CA LYS A 143 -3.45 -3.26 -12.26
C LYS A 143 -3.04 -3.38 -10.79
N SER A 144 -2.51 -2.31 -10.24
CA SER A 144 -2.05 -2.29 -8.84
C SER A 144 -2.64 -1.13 -8.06
N GLY A 145 -2.93 -1.35 -6.78
CA GLY A 145 -3.29 -0.29 -5.85
C GLY A 145 -2.21 0.79 -5.73
N HIS A 146 -0.95 0.40 -5.81
CA HIS A 146 0.19 1.32 -5.77
C HIS A 146 0.14 2.37 -6.89
N THR A 147 -0.36 2.01 -8.07
CA THR A 147 -0.45 2.93 -9.21
C THR A 147 -1.45 4.07 -9.00
N ARG A 148 -2.36 3.93 -8.01
CA ARG A 148 -3.27 5.00 -7.58
C ARG A 148 -2.66 5.97 -6.55
N GLY A 149 -1.43 5.67 -6.06
CA GLY A 149 -0.65 6.55 -5.21
C GLY A 149 -1.07 6.63 -3.74
N SER A 150 -1.91 5.69 -3.27
CA SER A 150 -2.37 5.67 -1.87
C SER A 150 -2.14 4.33 -1.19
N THR A 151 -1.25 3.51 -1.75
CA THR A 151 -0.82 2.21 -1.23
C THR A 151 0.65 2.27 -0.88
N VAL A 152 1.03 1.60 0.21
CA VAL A 152 2.41 1.52 0.70
C VAL A 152 2.72 0.11 1.18
N ASP A 153 3.93 -0.38 0.85
CA ASP A 153 4.53 -1.59 1.38
C ASP A 153 5.63 -1.22 2.38
N LEU A 154 5.50 -1.71 3.61
CA LEU A 154 6.37 -1.26 4.69
C LEU A 154 6.53 -2.29 5.81
N THR A 155 7.54 -2.05 6.62
CA THR A 155 7.80 -2.77 7.87
C THR A 155 8.18 -1.80 8.98
N LEU A 156 8.52 -2.34 10.16
CA LEU A 156 9.03 -1.60 11.30
C LEU A 156 10.55 -1.76 11.41
N PHE A 157 11.22 -0.71 11.87
CA PHE A 157 12.61 -0.69 12.26
C PHE A 157 12.71 -0.39 13.76
N ASP A 158 13.34 -1.29 14.52
CA ASP A 158 13.54 -1.13 15.96
C ASP A 158 14.66 -0.13 16.21
N MET A 159 14.36 1.00 16.84
CA MET A 159 15.30 2.10 17.10
C MET A 159 16.34 1.72 18.16
N LYS A 160 16.03 0.82 19.10
CA LYS A 160 16.94 0.38 20.14
C LYS A 160 17.92 -0.68 19.65
N LEU A 161 17.42 -1.61 18.82
CA LEU A 161 18.24 -2.69 18.27
C LEU A 161 18.91 -2.29 16.95
N GLU A 162 18.58 -1.12 16.41
CA GLU A 162 19.08 -0.57 15.15
C GLU A 162 18.95 -1.57 13.97
N LYS A 163 17.83 -2.30 13.91
CA LYS A 163 17.56 -3.30 12.88
C LYS A 163 16.09 -3.36 12.50
N GLU A 164 15.83 -3.93 11.34
CA GLU A 164 14.48 -4.29 10.92
C GLU A 164 13.85 -5.28 11.90
N VAL A 165 12.57 -5.07 12.19
CA VAL A 165 11.80 -5.98 13.05
C VAL A 165 11.53 -7.26 12.28
N ASP A 166 11.82 -8.40 12.92
CA ASP A 166 11.61 -9.71 12.32
C ASP A 166 10.11 -10.04 12.21
N MET A 167 9.60 -10.05 10.99
CA MET A 167 8.22 -10.34 10.64
C MET A 167 7.98 -11.83 10.28
N GLY A 168 9.04 -12.66 10.30
CA GLY A 168 8.96 -14.08 9.98
C GLY A 168 8.87 -14.40 8.49
N GLY A 169 9.16 -13.43 7.64
CA GLY A 169 9.18 -13.58 6.18
C GLY A 169 9.67 -12.32 5.50
N THR A 170 10.30 -12.47 4.35
CA THR A 170 10.78 -11.33 3.55
C THR A 170 9.64 -10.65 2.82
N PHE A 171 9.81 -9.36 2.52
CA PHE A 171 8.99 -8.63 1.57
C PHE A 171 8.97 -9.34 0.21
N ASP A 172 7.83 -9.32 -0.49
CA ASP A 172 7.62 -9.98 -1.78
C ASP A 172 7.76 -11.52 -1.78
N TRP A 173 7.64 -12.17 -0.64
CA TRP A 173 7.56 -13.62 -0.62
C TRP A 173 6.20 -14.08 -1.17
N PHE A 174 6.21 -14.85 -2.26
CA PHE A 174 5.01 -15.43 -2.86
C PHE A 174 4.68 -16.76 -2.17
N GLY A 175 3.69 -16.72 -1.31
CA GLY A 175 3.24 -17.87 -0.55
C GLY A 175 2.35 -17.47 0.63
N PRO A 176 1.60 -18.44 1.17
CA PRO A 176 0.68 -18.20 2.29
C PRO A 176 1.40 -17.73 3.56
N GLU A 177 2.71 -17.91 3.66
CA GLU A 177 3.54 -17.38 4.75
C GLU A 177 3.52 -15.84 4.82
N SER A 178 3.20 -15.17 3.71
CA SER A 178 3.03 -13.71 3.64
C SER A 178 1.66 -13.23 4.10
N HIS A 179 0.68 -14.11 4.19
CA HIS A 179 -0.67 -13.72 4.59
C HIS A 179 -0.71 -13.24 6.04
N PRO A 180 -1.46 -12.17 6.36
CA PRO A 180 -1.62 -11.69 7.73
C PRO A 180 -2.18 -12.74 8.71
N ASP A 181 -2.98 -13.70 8.20
CA ASP A 181 -3.60 -14.78 8.96
C ASP A 181 -2.73 -16.06 9.05
N PHE A 182 -1.50 -16.02 8.56
CA PHE A 182 -0.59 -17.15 8.66
C PHE A 182 -0.17 -17.35 10.12
N CYS A 183 -0.41 -18.55 10.66
CA CYS A 183 -0.17 -18.93 12.05
C CYS A 183 -0.97 -18.15 13.11
N GLY A 184 -2.02 -17.41 12.75
CA GLY A 184 -2.81 -16.67 13.72
C GLY A 184 -4.07 -16.02 13.15
N ASN A 185 -4.81 -15.34 14.01
CA ASN A 185 -5.98 -14.55 13.63
C ASN A 185 -5.65 -13.06 13.69
N PRO A 186 -5.58 -12.35 12.54
CA PRO A 186 -5.21 -10.94 12.51
C PRO A 186 -6.28 -10.00 13.07
N GLU A 187 -7.53 -10.44 13.22
CA GLU A 187 -8.61 -9.63 13.77
C GLU A 187 -8.58 -9.62 15.31
N THR A 188 -8.26 -10.77 15.92
CA THR A 188 -8.11 -10.87 17.37
C THR A 188 -6.68 -10.61 17.84
N GLY A 189 -5.70 -10.84 16.98
CA GLY A 189 -4.28 -10.80 17.30
C GLY A 189 -3.81 -12.07 18.01
N GLU A 190 -4.58 -13.17 17.97
CA GLU A 190 -4.26 -14.43 18.61
C GLU A 190 -3.36 -15.27 17.71
N TYR A 191 -2.22 -15.71 18.26
CA TYR A 191 -1.34 -16.67 17.60
C TYR A 191 -1.87 -18.09 17.81
N THR A 192 -2.07 -18.85 16.73
CA THR A 192 -2.57 -20.24 16.78
C THR A 192 -1.49 -21.27 16.46
N GLY A 193 -0.42 -20.87 15.80
CA GLY A 193 0.63 -21.76 15.27
C GLY A 193 0.18 -22.62 14.10
N ASP A 194 -1.02 -22.39 13.54
CA ASP A 194 -1.52 -23.12 12.38
C ASP A 194 -0.76 -22.76 11.11
N ASN A 195 0.14 -23.64 10.71
CA ASN A 195 0.92 -23.53 9.47
C ASN A 195 0.42 -24.50 8.38
N SER A 196 -0.82 -24.97 8.49
CA SER A 196 -1.40 -25.95 7.53
C SER A 196 -1.39 -25.47 6.09
N LYS A 197 -1.47 -24.16 5.89
CA LYS A 197 -1.43 -23.51 4.57
C LYS A 197 -0.05 -23.56 3.88
N SER A 198 1.06 -23.73 4.62
CA SER A 198 2.40 -23.76 4.00
C SER A 198 2.54 -24.96 3.06
N PRO A 199 2.97 -24.74 1.79
CA PRO A 199 3.22 -25.81 0.81
C PRO A 199 4.56 -26.53 1.04
N ALA A 200 5.46 -25.96 1.83
CA ALA A 200 6.82 -26.45 2.03
C ALA A 200 6.86 -27.80 2.77
N THR A 201 7.95 -28.55 2.55
CA THR A 201 8.24 -29.78 3.30
C THR A 201 9.68 -29.73 3.83
N PRO A 202 9.90 -29.59 5.16
CA PRO A 202 8.88 -29.45 6.20
C PRO A 202 8.11 -28.12 6.07
N LYS A 203 6.89 -28.06 6.62
CA LYS A 203 6.07 -26.83 6.61
C LYS A 203 6.79 -25.68 7.30
N ARG A 204 6.79 -24.50 6.67
CA ARG A 204 7.27 -23.26 7.31
C ARG A 204 6.30 -22.83 8.40
N SER A 205 6.81 -22.05 9.34
CA SER A 205 6.02 -21.44 10.41
C SER A 205 6.65 -20.11 10.79
N ILE A 206 5.87 -19.24 11.43
CA ILE A 206 6.39 -18.06 12.11
C ILE A 206 6.23 -18.25 13.62
N THR A 207 7.04 -17.53 14.39
CA THR A 207 6.96 -17.58 15.86
C THR A 207 5.83 -16.69 16.40
N PRO A 208 5.41 -16.87 17.66
CA PRO A 208 4.47 -15.95 18.32
C PRO A 208 4.95 -14.50 18.31
N GLU A 209 6.26 -14.26 18.45
CA GLU A 209 6.86 -12.93 18.41
C GLU A 209 6.75 -12.30 17.02
N GLN A 210 7.09 -13.05 15.96
CA GLN A 210 6.96 -12.60 14.58
C GLN A 210 5.51 -12.26 14.22
N PHE A 211 4.55 -13.07 14.65
CA PHE A 211 3.14 -12.77 14.48
C PHE A 211 2.74 -11.50 15.24
N ALA A 212 3.17 -11.36 16.51
CA ALA A 212 2.90 -10.16 17.30
C ALA A 212 3.49 -8.89 16.64
N ASN A 213 4.68 -8.98 16.06
CA ASN A 213 5.32 -7.88 15.31
C ASN A 213 4.48 -7.44 14.12
N ARG A 214 3.93 -8.38 13.32
CA ARG A 214 2.98 -8.07 12.25
C ARG A 214 1.74 -7.35 12.78
N MET A 215 1.25 -7.74 13.97
CA MET A 215 0.06 -7.13 14.58
C MET A 215 0.34 -5.71 15.11
N ILE A 216 1.57 -5.39 15.52
CA ILE A 216 1.96 -4.02 15.88
C ILE A 216 1.82 -3.11 14.64
N LEU A 217 2.43 -3.49 13.52
CA LEU A 217 2.33 -2.75 12.26
C LEU A 217 0.86 -2.62 11.80
N ARG A 218 0.15 -3.75 11.73
CA ARG A 218 -1.25 -3.78 11.30
C ARG A 218 -2.13 -2.83 12.11
N ARG A 219 -2.03 -2.87 13.45
CA ARG A 219 -2.84 -2.00 14.32
C ARG A 219 -2.53 -0.53 14.11
N ALA A 220 -1.25 -0.17 13.97
CA ALA A 220 -0.85 1.20 13.69
C ALA A 220 -1.45 1.70 12.37
N MET A 221 -1.36 0.92 11.30
CA MET A 221 -1.91 1.27 10.00
C MET A 221 -3.44 1.40 10.02
N LEU A 222 -4.14 0.43 10.62
CA LEU A 222 -5.60 0.45 10.74
C LEU A 222 -6.11 1.67 11.52
N SER A 223 -5.44 2.04 12.62
CA SER A 223 -5.86 3.18 13.46
C SER A 223 -5.73 4.54 12.77
N HIS A 224 -4.97 4.60 11.67
CA HIS A 224 -4.77 5.82 10.88
C HIS A 224 -5.37 5.75 9.47
N GLY A 225 -6.43 4.94 9.30
CA GLY A 225 -7.27 4.95 8.09
C GLY A 225 -6.75 4.13 6.91
N PHE A 226 -5.77 3.25 7.11
CA PHE A 226 -5.36 2.29 6.10
C PHE A 226 -6.13 0.97 6.26
N LYS A 227 -6.32 0.25 5.16
CA LYS A 227 -6.82 -1.13 5.11
C LYS A 227 -5.71 -2.07 4.63
N PRO A 228 -5.61 -3.29 5.19
CA PRO A 228 -4.61 -4.26 4.79
C PRO A 228 -5.03 -5.02 3.54
N LEU A 229 -4.07 -5.64 2.86
CA LEU A 229 -4.33 -6.70 1.91
C LEU A 229 -4.37 -8.06 2.65
N SER A 230 -5.22 -8.97 2.20
CA SER A 230 -5.40 -10.29 2.86
C SER A 230 -4.28 -11.29 2.57
N THR A 231 -3.44 -11.02 1.58
CA THR A 231 -2.37 -11.91 1.11
C THR A 231 -0.96 -11.42 1.43
N GLU A 232 -0.82 -10.18 1.96
CA GLU A 232 0.48 -9.55 2.20
C GLU A 232 0.47 -8.76 3.51
N TRP A 233 1.31 -9.16 4.49
CA TRP A 233 1.37 -8.52 5.81
C TRP A 233 1.93 -7.09 5.77
N TRP A 234 2.68 -6.74 4.74
CA TRP A 234 3.33 -5.43 4.55
C TRP A 234 2.48 -4.40 3.81
N HIS A 235 1.42 -4.84 3.09
CA HIS A 235 0.68 -4.03 2.12
C HIS A 235 -0.56 -3.36 2.73
N PHE A 236 -0.60 -2.03 2.61
CA PHE A 236 -1.70 -1.22 3.13
C PHE A 236 -2.11 -0.14 2.15
N THR A 237 -3.42 0.02 1.96
CA THR A 237 -4.02 1.05 1.11
C THR A 237 -4.87 2.00 1.95
N LEU A 238 -4.78 3.31 1.75
CA LEU A 238 -5.65 4.28 2.39
C LEU A 238 -7.12 3.99 2.05
N VAL A 239 -8.02 3.93 3.04
CA VAL A 239 -9.43 3.62 2.81
C VAL A 239 -10.10 4.69 1.94
N GLU A 240 -9.83 5.96 2.25
CA GLU A 240 -10.36 7.09 1.49
C GLU A 240 -9.35 7.60 0.46
N GLU A 241 -9.04 6.76 -0.54
CA GLU A 241 -8.16 7.15 -1.65
C GLU A 241 -8.71 8.39 -2.37
N PRO A 242 -7.88 9.42 -2.64
CA PRO A 242 -8.35 10.58 -3.40
C PRO A 242 -8.59 10.25 -4.89
N PHE A 243 -7.91 9.21 -5.42
CA PHE A 243 -7.97 8.82 -6.82
C PHE A 243 -8.19 7.31 -7.01
N PRO A 244 -9.34 6.75 -6.56
CA PRO A 244 -9.54 5.29 -6.51
C PRO A 244 -9.59 4.63 -7.90
N GLU A 245 -9.80 5.43 -8.97
CA GLU A 245 -9.92 4.93 -10.35
C GLU A 245 -8.82 5.45 -11.29
N THR A 246 -7.85 6.26 -10.78
CA THR A 246 -6.80 6.85 -11.60
C THR A 246 -5.48 6.08 -11.42
N TYR A 247 -4.99 5.51 -12.51
CA TYR A 247 -3.72 4.79 -12.56
C TYR A 247 -2.66 5.70 -13.18
N PHE A 248 -1.76 6.21 -12.36
CA PHE A 248 -0.75 7.19 -12.75
C PHE A 248 0.42 6.56 -13.51
N THR A 249 1.07 7.37 -14.36
CA THR A 249 2.10 6.91 -15.30
C THR A 249 3.43 7.64 -15.19
N PHE A 250 3.52 8.72 -14.40
CA PHE A 250 4.77 9.46 -14.19
C PHE A 250 5.81 8.61 -13.43
N PRO A 251 7.12 8.82 -13.67
CA PRO A 251 8.16 8.03 -13.02
C PRO A 251 8.32 8.36 -11.54
N VAL A 252 8.86 7.39 -10.78
CA VAL A 252 9.30 7.59 -9.39
C VAL A 252 10.63 8.32 -9.39
N ARG A 253 10.59 9.58 -9.05
CA ARG A 253 11.73 10.48 -8.82
C ARG A 253 11.30 11.61 -7.89
N GLU A 254 12.24 12.35 -7.33
CA GLU A 254 11.94 13.55 -6.54
C GLU A 254 11.12 14.55 -7.36
N LEU A 255 10.12 15.16 -6.69
CA LEU A 255 9.16 16.09 -7.27
C LEU A 255 9.61 17.55 -7.10
#